data_d7c9207756f9725ac54dd1a809c13195
#
_entry.id   d7c9207756f9725ac54dd1a809c13195
#
_cell.length_a   1.000
_cell.length_b   1.000
_cell.length_c   1.000
_cell.angle_alpha   90.00
_cell.angle_beta   90.00
_cell.angle_gamma   90.00
#
_symmetry.space_group_name_H-M   'P 1'
#
loop_
_entity.id
_entity.type
_entity.pdbx_description
1 polymer ?
#
loop_
_entity_poly.entity_id
_entity_poly.type
_entity_poly.pdbx_seq_one_letter_code
_entity_poly.pdbx_strand_id
1 'polypeptide(L)'
;EALGPVQFDTEDRAFAAKIQATLPKGAVESNLKALNYTPLPDQDITLCDWINPLDRGGDVRAGSTDVGDVSWAVPTVQLWDTTWTFGTPFHTWQVVAHGKTPVAHKGLIHAAKVIAATGRTLIQNPDVISAAKLVHQAQLIKTPYESPIPNDIKPPIKKAP
;
A
#
# COMPACT_ATOMS: atom_id res chain seq x y z
N GLU A 1 5.58 -19.78 4.99
CA GLU A 1 6.21 -19.15 6.15
C GLU A 1 5.75 -17.68 6.22
N ALA A 2 5.18 -17.26 7.35
CA ALA A 2 4.74 -15.87 7.51
C ALA A 2 5.96 -14.97 7.67
N LEU A 3 6.04 -13.91 6.85
CA LEU A 3 7.17 -12.97 6.90
C LEU A 3 7.11 -12.02 8.10
N GLY A 4 5.94 -11.87 8.72
CA GLY A 4 5.71 -10.88 9.76
C GLY A 4 5.79 -9.43 9.26
N PRO A 5 5.78 -8.43 10.15
CA PRO A 5 5.97 -7.04 9.79
C PRO A 5 7.45 -6.69 9.59
N VAL A 6 7.71 -5.52 8.97
CA VAL A 6 9.07 -4.96 8.86
C VAL A 6 9.67 -4.78 10.25
N GLN A 7 10.96 -5.10 10.38
CA GLN A 7 11.71 -4.90 11.64
C GLN A 7 12.58 -3.65 11.54
N PHE A 8 12.45 -2.78 12.53
CA PHE A 8 13.19 -1.54 12.65
C PHE A 8 14.05 -1.54 13.91
N ASP A 9 15.25 -0.98 13.81
CA ASP A 9 16.16 -0.82 14.94
C ASP A 9 15.98 0.54 15.64
N THR A 10 16.79 0.76 16.68
CA THR A 10 16.74 1.98 17.49
C THR A 10 17.10 3.24 16.67
N GLU A 11 18.02 3.14 15.72
CA GLU A 11 18.44 4.28 14.90
C GLU A 11 17.33 4.68 13.91
N ASP A 12 16.66 3.69 13.31
CA ASP A 12 15.48 3.92 12.47
C ASP A 12 14.38 4.67 13.22
N ARG A 13 14.09 4.22 14.45
CA ARG A 13 13.06 4.84 15.29
C ARG A 13 13.46 6.23 15.76
N ALA A 14 14.73 6.44 16.12
CA ALA A 14 15.24 7.75 16.49
C ALA A 14 15.15 8.77 15.33
N PHE A 15 15.42 8.33 14.10
CA PHE A 15 15.22 9.14 12.90
C PHE A 15 13.74 9.42 12.66
N ALA A 16 12.91 8.38 12.71
CA ALA A 16 11.47 8.49 12.52
C ALA A 16 10.81 9.44 13.53
N ALA A 17 11.22 9.38 14.81
CA ALA A 17 10.72 10.28 15.85
C ALA A 17 11.04 11.76 15.55
N LYS A 18 12.24 12.06 15.02
CA LYS A 18 12.60 13.43 14.61
C LYS A 18 11.71 13.92 13.45
N ILE A 19 11.41 13.07 12.48
CA ILE A 19 10.51 13.41 11.39
C ILE A 19 9.08 13.55 11.92
N GLN A 20 8.62 12.63 12.78
CA GLN A 20 7.26 12.67 13.33
C GLN A 20 6.99 13.97 14.11
N ALA A 21 7.99 14.49 14.82
CA ALA A 21 7.91 15.76 15.52
C ALA A 21 7.68 16.98 14.60
N THR A 22 7.93 16.83 13.30
CA THR A 22 7.68 17.90 12.30
C THR A 22 6.32 17.79 11.62
N LEU A 23 5.54 16.74 11.91
CA LEU A 23 4.24 16.52 11.27
C LEU A 23 3.19 17.51 11.79
N PRO A 24 2.17 17.81 10.97
CA PRO A 24 1.04 18.61 11.44
C PRO A 24 0.35 17.95 12.65
N LYS A 25 -0.15 18.77 13.55
CA LYS A 25 -0.93 18.31 14.70
C LYS A 25 -2.11 17.46 14.24
N GLY A 26 -2.28 16.29 14.85
CA GLY A 26 -3.36 15.36 14.51
C GLY A 26 -3.08 14.42 13.32
N ALA A 27 -1.90 14.52 12.68
CA ALA A 27 -1.56 13.67 11.54
C ALA A 27 -1.46 12.18 11.91
N VAL A 28 -0.86 11.88 13.06
CA VAL A 28 -0.74 10.52 13.59
C VAL A 28 -2.11 9.96 13.93
N GLU A 29 -2.91 10.71 14.67
CA GLU A 29 -4.27 10.33 15.10
C GLU A 29 -5.18 10.10 13.88
N SER A 30 -5.08 10.95 12.86
CA SER A 30 -5.82 10.79 11.62
C SER A 30 -5.47 9.48 10.90
N ASN A 31 -4.18 9.12 10.88
CA ASN A 31 -3.74 7.83 10.29
C ASN A 31 -4.19 6.63 11.12
N LEU A 32 -4.12 6.69 12.45
CA LEU A 32 -4.64 5.64 13.32
C LEU A 32 -6.13 5.40 13.09
N LYS A 33 -6.91 6.47 13.00
CA LYS A 33 -8.34 6.42 12.68
C LYS A 33 -8.59 5.80 11.30
N ALA A 34 -7.85 6.24 10.28
CA ALA A 34 -7.98 5.70 8.92
C ALA A 34 -7.60 4.21 8.82
N LEU A 35 -6.73 3.73 9.71
CA LEU A 35 -6.37 2.32 9.82
C LEU A 35 -7.30 1.55 10.75
N ASN A 36 -8.24 2.19 11.43
CA ASN A 36 -9.03 1.62 12.51
C ASN A 36 -8.14 0.85 13.52
N TYR A 37 -7.02 1.47 13.88
CA TYR A 37 -6.00 0.87 14.74
C TYR A 37 -5.89 1.63 16.05
N THR A 38 -5.94 0.90 17.16
CA THR A 38 -5.70 1.43 18.51
C THR A 38 -4.37 0.87 19.01
N PRO A 39 -3.35 1.74 19.21
CA PRO A 39 -2.07 1.29 19.75
C PRO A 39 -2.21 0.72 21.16
N LEU A 40 -1.33 -0.22 21.50
CA LEU A 40 -1.17 -0.67 22.88
C LEU A 40 -0.58 0.46 23.74
N PRO A 41 -0.83 0.45 25.06
CA PRO A 41 -0.12 1.35 25.97
C PRO A 41 1.40 1.23 25.75
N ASP A 42 2.09 2.37 25.68
CA ASP A 42 3.54 2.46 25.47
C ASP A 42 4.08 1.90 24.14
N GLN A 43 3.20 1.57 23.18
CA GLN A 43 3.64 1.17 21.86
C GLN A 43 4.31 2.33 21.13
N ASP A 44 5.53 2.11 20.64
CA ASP A 44 6.19 3.05 19.73
C ASP A 44 5.48 3.02 18.36
N ILE A 45 4.84 4.11 18.00
CA ILE A 45 4.13 4.30 16.74
C ILE A 45 4.88 5.22 15.76
N THR A 46 6.17 5.40 15.94
CA THR A 46 6.97 6.19 14.99
C THR A 46 7.06 5.52 13.62
N LEU A 47 7.05 4.19 13.59
CA LEU A 47 7.04 3.36 12.39
C LEU A 47 5.96 2.28 12.53
N CYS A 48 5.27 1.97 11.43
CA CYS A 48 4.27 0.90 11.43
C CYS A 48 4.97 -0.46 11.30
N ASP A 49 5.18 -1.13 12.40
CA ASP A 49 5.76 -2.47 12.50
C ASP A 49 4.74 -3.52 12.97
N TRP A 50 3.50 -3.32 12.61
CA TRP A 50 2.40 -4.25 12.86
C TRP A 50 1.64 -4.58 11.57
N ILE A 51 0.93 -5.70 11.59
CA ILE A 51 0.07 -6.12 10.48
C ILE A 51 -1.37 -5.70 10.80
N ASN A 52 -1.93 -4.89 9.93
CA ASN A 52 -3.34 -4.52 10.05
C ASN A 52 -4.25 -5.68 9.62
N PRO A 53 -5.41 -5.88 10.26
CA PRO A 53 -6.41 -6.81 9.78
C PRO A 53 -6.82 -6.53 8.33
N LEU A 54 -7.12 -7.59 7.55
CA LEU A 54 -7.57 -7.47 6.16
C LEU A 54 -8.92 -6.76 6.05
N ASP A 55 -9.82 -7.05 6.96
CA ASP A 55 -11.15 -6.42 7.02
C ASP A 55 -11.11 -5.19 7.93
N ARG A 56 -10.97 -4.04 7.32
CA ARG A 56 -10.95 -2.74 8.01
C ARG A 56 -12.23 -1.93 7.84
N GLY A 57 -13.28 -2.54 7.28
CA GLY A 57 -14.52 -1.81 7.06
C GLY A 57 -14.44 -0.75 5.97
N GLY A 58 -13.89 -1.11 4.82
CA GLY A 58 -14.20 -0.48 3.52
C GLY A 58 -14.01 1.03 3.38
N ASP A 59 -13.01 1.63 4.04
CA ASP A 59 -12.70 3.03 3.80
C ASP A 59 -12.23 3.25 2.36
N VAL A 60 -13.04 3.98 1.59
CA VAL A 60 -12.66 4.46 0.28
C VAL A 60 -11.59 5.53 0.43
N ARG A 61 -10.37 5.23 -0.02
CA ARG A 61 -9.31 6.23 -0.06
C ARG A 61 -9.43 7.05 -1.33
N ALA A 62 -9.50 8.37 -1.18
CA ALA A 62 -9.40 9.27 -2.31
C ALA A 62 -7.95 9.31 -2.82
N GLY A 63 -7.79 9.19 -4.13
CA GLY A 63 -6.49 9.24 -4.79
C GLY A 63 -6.66 9.02 -6.30
N SER A 64 -5.67 9.43 -7.08
CA SER A 64 -5.64 9.22 -8.51
C SER A 64 -4.55 8.21 -8.85
N THR A 65 -4.93 7.12 -9.50
CA THR A 65 -4.01 6.06 -9.95
C THR A 65 -4.67 5.23 -11.04
N ASP A 66 -3.89 4.75 -11.98
CA ASP A 66 -4.31 3.82 -13.04
C ASP A 66 -4.46 2.37 -12.56
N VAL A 67 -4.10 2.06 -11.32
CA VAL A 67 -4.36 0.73 -10.70
C VAL A 67 -5.87 0.43 -10.65
N GLY A 68 -6.73 1.46 -10.58
CA GLY A 68 -8.17 1.30 -10.69
C GLY A 68 -8.56 0.59 -11.99
N ASP A 69 -8.08 1.10 -13.14
CA ASP A 69 -8.35 0.49 -14.46
C ASP A 69 -7.77 -0.92 -14.59
N VAL A 70 -6.57 -1.17 -14.04
CA VAL A 70 -5.97 -2.50 -13.98
C VAL A 70 -6.85 -3.46 -13.19
N SER A 71 -7.44 -3.01 -12.07
CA SER A 71 -8.31 -3.83 -11.24
C SER A 71 -9.63 -4.24 -11.92
N TRP A 72 -10.06 -3.49 -12.94
CA TRP A 72 -11.18 -3.87 -13.79
C TRP A 72 -10.80 -4.92 -14.84
N ALA A 73 -9.54 -4.97 -15.26
CA ALA A 73 -9.07 -5.93 -16.25
C ALA A 73 -8.69 -7.29 -15.63
N VAL A 74 -8.15 -7.29 -14.41
CA VAL A 74 -7.66 -8.50 -13.72
C VAL A 74 -7.89 -8.42 -12.21
N PRO A 75 -8.05 -9.58 -11.52
CA PRO A 75 -8.06 -9.63 -10.06
C PRO A 75 -6.79 -8.95 -9.50
N THR A 76 -6.97 -7.95 -8.66
CA THR A 76 -5.87 -7.11 -8.17
C THR A 76 -5.87 -7.07 -6.64
N VAL A 77 -4.69 -7.16 -6.05
CA VAL A 77 -4.43 -6.93 -4.63
C VAL A 77 -3.31 -5.90 -4.49
N GLN A 78 -3.42 -5.01 -3.52
CA GLN A 78 -2.44 -3.99 -3.26
C GLN A 78 -1.80 -4.20 -1.90
N LEU A 79 -0.47 -4.19 -1.86
CA LEU A 79 0.32 -4.21 -0.62
C LEU A 79 0.66 -2.78 -0.20
N TRP A 80 0.49 -2.50 1.08
CA TRP A 80 1.01 -1.32 1.74
C TRP A 80 2.07 -1.74 2.74
N ASP A 81 3.23 -1.12 2.66
CA ASP A 81 4.36 -1.43 3.53
C ASP A 81 5.02 -0.15 4.06
N THR A 82 5.77 -0.28 5.15
CA THR A 82 6.34 0.88 5.85
C THR A 82 7.67 1.30 5.25
N THR A 83 7.71 2.45 4.61
CA THR A 83 8.91 3.06 4.03
C THR A 83 9.21 4.45 4.56
N TRP A 84 8.37 4.99 5.45
CA TRP A 84 8.54 6.28 6.11
C TRP A 84 7.83 6.34 7.46
N THR A 85 8.07 7.42 8.21
CA THR A 85 7.47 7.69 9.52
C THR A 85 5.96 7.65 9.48
N PHE A 86 5.37 6.96 10.46
CA PHE A 86 3.91 6.86 10.59
C PHE A 86 3.27 8.23 10.79
N GLY A 87 2.17 8.46 10.09
CA GLY A 87 1.46 9.74 10.10
C GLY A 87 1.92 10.74 9.03
N THR A 88 2.98 10.44 8.26
CA THR A 88 3.49 11.34 7.22
C THR A 88 2.50 11.48 6.07
N PRO A 89 2.03 12.70 5.75
CA PRO A 89 1.18 12.94 4.59
C PRO A 89 1.96 12.70 3.28
N PHE A 90 1.27 12.21 2.25
CA PHE A 90 1.85 12.09 0.91
C PHE A 90 2.26 13.45 0.33
N HIS A 91 3.20 13.45 -0.61
CA HIS A 91 3.67 14.63 -1.34
C HIS A 91 4.30 15.70 -0.44
N THR A 92 5.02 15.29 0.60
CA THR A 92 5.72 16.17 1.55
C THR A 92 7.24 15.94 1.54
N TRP A 93 7.99 16.93 2.04
CA TRP A 93 9.44 16.80 2.18
C TRP A 93 9.82 15.67 3.16
N GLN A 94 8.97 15.36 4.13
CA GLN A 94 9.18 14.28 5.08
C GLN A 94 9.24 12.91 4.37
N VAL A 95 8.40 12.67 3.37
CA VAL A 95 8.48 11.47 2.51
C VAL A 95 9.83 11.45 1.78
N VAL A 96 10.23 12.58 1.18
CA VAL A 96 11.49 12.68 0.44
C VAL A 96 12.69 12.43 1.35
N ALA A 97 12.65 12.92 2.59
CA ALA A 97 13.72 12.73 3.57
C ALA A 97 13.97 11.24 3.90
N HIS A 98 12.96 10.36 3.72
CA HIS A 98 13.12 8.92 3.94
C HIS A 98 13.73 8.18 2.75
N GLY A 99 13.67 8.71 1.55
CA GLY A 99 13.94 7.98 0.30
C GLY A 99 15.30 7.27 0.19
N LYS A 100 16.31 7.69 0.96
CA LYS A 100 17.64 7.06 1.03
C LYS A 100 17.98 6.51 2.42
N THR A 101 17.01 6.42 3.32
CA THR A 101 17.26 5.94 4.68
C THR A 101 17.15 4.41 4.78
N PRO A 102 17.74 3.80 5.82
CA PRO A 102 17.53 2.38 6.12
C PRO A 102 16.04 2.03 6.28
N VAL A 103 15.22 2.92 6.84
CA VAL A 103 13.76 2.73 6.97
C VAL A 103 13.13 2.43 5.60
N ALA A 104 13.39 3.28 4.61
CA ALA A 104 12.84 3.10 3.27
C ALA A 104 13.37 1.82 2.61
N HIS A 105 14.66 1.52 2.75
CA HIS A 105 15.26 0.32 2.17
C HIS A 105 14.73 -0.97 2.81
N LYS A 106 14.56 -1.00 4.14
CA LYS A 106 13.98 -2.15 4.85
C LYS A 106 12.55 -2.41 4.37
N GLY A 107 11.71 -1.39 4.29
CA GLY A 107 10.36 -1.51 3.77
C GLY A 107 10.32 -1.97 2.32
N LEU A 108 11.14 -1.39 1.43
CA LEU A 108 11.23 -1.79 0.03
C LEU A 108 11.58 -3.28 -0.12
N ILE A 109 12.61 -3.75 0.60
CA ILE A 109 13.04 -5.15 0.54
C ILE A 109 11.97 -6.08 1.13
N HIS A 110 11.30 -5.64 2.21
CA HIS A 110 10.22 -6.41 2.79
C HIS A 110 9.04 -6.52 1.82
N ALA A 111 8.60 -5.44 1.22
CA ALA A 111 7.54 -5.44 0.21
C ALA A 111 7.87 -6.38 -0.96
N ALA A 112 9.12 -6.35 -1.46
CA ALA A 112 9.56 -7.25 -2.52
C ALA A 112 9.46 -8.74 -2.09
N LYS A 113 9.82 -9.07 -0.85
CA LYS A 113 9.69 -10.44 -0.30
C LYS A 113 8.22 -10.86 -0.20
N VAL A 114 7.33 -9.97 0.27
CA VAL A 114 5.89 -10.26 0.37
C VAL A 114 5.29 -10.51 -1.00
N ILE A 115 5.60 -9.66 -1.99
CA ILE A 115 5.12 -9.82 -3.37
C ILE A 115 5.63 -11.15 -3.97
N ALA A 116 6.91 -11.46 -3.79
CA ALA A 116 7.49 -12.71 -4.27
C ALA A 116 6.85 -13.94 -3.60
N ALA A 117 6.62 -13.89 -2.28
CA ALA A 117 5.94 -14.96 -1.54
C ALA A 117 4.48 -15.13 -2.01
N THR A 118 3.77 -14.04 -2.27
CA THR A 118 2.42 -14.05 -2.82
C THR A 118 2.41 -14.70 -4.21
N GLY A 119 3.31 -14.28 -5.10
CA GLY A 119 3.43 -14.87 -6.44
C GLY A 119 3.72 -16.37 -6.39
N ARG A 120 4.66 -16.80 -5.52
CA ARG A 120 4.93 -18.22 -5.28
C ARG A 120 3.69 -18.98 -4.80
N THR A 121 2.95 -18.42 -3.86
CA THR A 121 1.72 -19.03 -3.34
C THR A 121 0.68 -19.22 -4.44
N LEU A 122 0.50 -18.21 -5.29
CA LEU A 122 -0.44 -18.26 -6.40
C LEU A 122 -0.05 -19.33 -7.44
N ILE A 123 1.25 -19.46 -7.76
CA ILE A 123 1.74 -20.49 -8.69
C ILE A 123 1.53 -21.90 -8.12
N GLN A 124 1.75 -22.07 -6.82
CA GLN A 124 1.60 -23.38 -6.15
C GLN A 124 0.14 -23.75 -5.87
N ASN A 125 -0.79 -22.80 -5.90
CA ASN A 125 -2.21 -23.00 -5.58
C ASN A 125 -3.12 -22.40 -6.66
N PRO A 126 -3.27 -23.04 -7.82
CA PRO A 126 -4.11 -22.53 -8.92
C PRO A 126 -5.56 -22.27 -8.55
N ASP A 127 -6.08 -22.98 -7.55
CA ASP A 127 -7.45 -22.79 -7.05
C ASP A 127 -7.68 -21.40 -6.47
N VAL A 128 -6.65 -20.78 -5.85
CA VAL A 128 -6.71 -19.40 -5.36
C VAL A 128 -6.92 -18.43 -6.53
N ILE A 129 -6.22 -18.64 -7.65
CA ILE A 129 -6.39 -17.83 -8.86
C ILE A 129 -7.78 -18.01 -9.43
N SER A 130 -8.27 -19.25 -9.46
CA SER A 130 -9.62 -19.57 -9.97
C SER A 130 -10.70 -18.90 -9.12
N ALA A 131 -10.59 -18.95 -7.79
CA ALA A 131 -11.48 -18.27 -6.87
C ALA A 131 -11.45 -16.74 -7.04
N ALA A 132 -10.27 -16.16 -7.17
CA ALA A 132 -10.11 -14.72 -7.41
C ALA A 132 -10.77 -14.28 -8.72
N LYS A 133 -10.63 -15.05 -9.78
CA LYS A 133 -11.28 -14.79 -11.08
C LYS A 133 -12.81 -14.85 -10.97
N LEU A 134 -13.35 -15.80 -10.23
CA LEU A 134 -14.81 -15.89 -10.03
C LEU A 134 -15.36 -14.66 -9.29
N VAL A 135 -14.70 -14.22 -8.24
CA VAL A 135 -15.09 -13.00 -7.52
C VAL A 135 -15.00 -11.79 -8.43
N HIS A 136 -13.93 -11.64 -9.19
CA HIS A 136 -13.74 -10.55 -10.14
C HIS A 136 -14.82 -10.54 -11.23
N GLN A 137 -15.14 -11.69 -11.82
CA GLN A 137 -16.20 -11.81 -12.84
C GLN A 137 -17.57 -11.43 -12.26
N ALA A 138 -17.90 -11.88 -11.05
CA ALA A 138 -19.14 -11.50 -10.36
C ALA A 138 -19.24 -9.99 -10.14
N GLN A 139 -18.12 -9.33 -9.83
CA GLN A 139 -18.07 -7.88 -9.70
C GLN A 139 -18.28 -7.17 -11.03
N LEU A 140 -17.66 -7.66 -12.12
CA LEU A 140 -17.83 -7.11 -13.47
C LEU A 140 -19.26 -7.22 -13.98
N ILE A 141 -19.97 -8.31 -13.67
CA ILE A 141 -21.39 -8.49 -14.01
C ILE A 141 -22.25 -7.44 -13.26
N LYS A 142 -21.95 -7.21 -11.99
CA LYS A 142 -22.68 -6.25 -11.16
C LYS A 142 -22.42 -4.80 -11.56
N THR A 143 -21.17 -4.50 -11.90
CA THR A 143 -20.70 -3.15 -12.23
C THR A 143 -19.73 -3.27 -13.40
N PRO A 144 -20.19 -3.16 -14.67
CA PRO A 144 -19.32 -3.23 -15.83
C PRO A 144 -18.31 -2.09 -15.86
N TYR A 145 -17.14 -2.34 -16.43
CA TYR A 145 -16.14 -1.32 -16.66
C TYR A 145 -16.58 -0.41 -17.81
N GLU A 146 -16.56 0.89 -17.55
CA GLU A 146 -16.73 1.92 -18.57
C GLU A 146 -15.46 2.77 -18.63
N SER A 147 -14.78 2.77 -19.79
CA SER A 147 -13.56 3.55 -19.95
C SER A 147 -13.87 5.05 -19.84
N PRO A 148 -13.15 5.81 -19.00
CA PRO A 148 -13.27 7.26 -18.95
C PRO A 148 -12.69 7.96 -20.20
N ILE A 149 -11.94 7.22 -21.04
CA ILE A 149 -11.33 7.74 -22.26
C ILE A 149 -12.29 7.51 -23.42
N PRO A 150 -12.72 8.57 -24.14
CA PRO A 150 -13.55 8.43 -25.34
C PRO A 150 -12.92 7.51 -26.40
N ASN A 151 -13.73 6.72 -27.10
CA ASN A 151 -13.26 5.70 -28.04
C ASN A 151 -12.48 6.26 -29.25
N ASP A 152 -12.68 7.54 -29.59
CA ASP A 152 -11.99 8.24 -30.66
C ASP A 152 -10.61 8.79 -30.26
N ILE A 153 -10.29 8.81 -28.96
CA ILE A 153 -8.99 9.23 -28.47
C ILE A 153 -7.98 8.08 -28.56
N LYS A 154 -6.93 8.31 -29.33
CA LYS A 154 -5.83 7.35 -29.48
C LYS A 154 -4.65 7.73 -28.58
N PRO A 155 -3.91 6.75 -28.06
CA PRO A 155 -2.68 7.02 -27.30
C PRO A 155 -1.72 7.92 -28.12
N PRO A 156 -1.06 8.90 -27.50
CA PRO A 156 -0.12 9.81 -28.17
C PRO A 156 1.22 9.11 -28.43
N ILE A 157 1.18 7.98 -29.15
CA ILE A 157 2.38 7.22 -29.49
C ILE A 157 3.14 7.99 -30.56
N LYS A 158 4.33 8.50 -30.22
CA LYS A 158 5.25 9.06 -31.22
C LYS A 158 5.67 7.95 -32.16
N LYS A 159 5.44 8.15 -33.46
CA LYS A 159 6.07 7.27 -34.47
C LYS A 159 7.57 7.39 -34.31
N ALA A 160 8.27 6.26 -34.29
CA ALA A 160 9.73 6.28 -34.36
C ALA A 160 10.19 7.06 -35.60
N PRO A 161 11.27 7.87 -35.50
CA PRO A 161 11.81 8.59 -36.64
C PRO A 161 12.25 7.64 -37.75
#